data_ff820cf5c109247edf0b0bb6056ff17a
#
_entry.id   ff820cf5c109247edf0b0bb6056ff17a
#
_cell.length_a   1.000
_cell.length_b   1.000
_cell.length_c   1.000
_cell.angle_alpha   90.00
_cell.angle_beta   90.00
_cell.angle_gamma   90.00
#
_symmetry.space_group_name_H-M   'P 1'
#
loop_
_entity.id
_entity.type
_entity.pdbx_description
1 polymer ?
#
loop_
_entity_poly.entity_id
_entity_poly.type
_entity_poly.pdbx_seq_one_letter_code
_entity_poly.pdbx_strand_id
1 'polypeptide(L)'
;TPKSTVITANQHNIVKRVLNETAKKREAIIHWVDPLPADWEIGLSGSIQQENAAVAKGVIESLKNIRWSITEEQIRQGLSLAKWPGRLQEAKWEGMPIVLDGAHNPHAAKQLSIEINAWTEQESGIIWILGIQKQKDVANILHNLIRDQDIAWIVPIPKQHSWSKNQILNLCPEYKTQLKSALSVEEVLLILKK
;
A
#
# COMPACT_ATOMS: atom_id res chain seq x y z
N THR A 1 6.14 -25.25 -1.37
CA THR A 1 6.20 -26.65 -1.86
C THR A 1 7.64 -26.99 -2.26
N PRO A 2 8.09 -28.24 -2.11
CA PRO A 2 9.40 -28.68 -2.62
C PRO A 2 9.53 -28.41 -4.13
N LYS A 3 10.73 -28.02 -4.56
CA LYS A 3 11.06 -27.75 -5.98
C LYS A 3 10.23 -26.64 -6.66
N SER A 4 9.62 -25.76 -5.86
CA SER A 4 8.92 -24.60 -6.40
C SER A 4 9.91 -23.48 -6.81
N THR A 5 9.49 -22.63 -7.72
CA THR A 5 10.21 -21.38 -8.02
C THR A 5 9.59 -20.24 -7.20
N VAL A 6 10.41 -19.44 -6.58
CA VAL A 6 10.04 -18.27 -5.78
C VAL A 6 10.60 -17.03 -6.49
N ILE A 7 9.73 -16.09 -6.81
CA ILE A 7 10.12 -14.78 -7.33
C ILE A 7 9.85 -13.75 -6.24
N THR A 8 10.80 -12.91 -5.92
CA THR A 8 10.67 -11.90 -4.86
C THR A 8 11.49 -10.65 -5.18
N ALA A 9 10.97 -9.50 -4.77
CA ALA A 9 11.71 -8.24 -4.79
C ALA A 9 12.72 -8.18 -3.63
N ASN A 10 13.55 -7.16 -3.66
CA ASN A 10 14.56 -6.91 -2.64
C ASN A 10 13.91 -6.80 -1.24
N GLN A 11 14.56 -7.37 -0.25
CA GLN A 11 14.07 -7.44 1.12
C GLN A 11 15.16 -7.03 2.12
N HIS A 12 14.76 -6.67 3.33
CA HIS A 12 15.71 -6.46 4.42
C HIS A 12 16.55 -7.72 4.69
N ASN A 13 17.82 -7.56 5.06
CA ASN A 13 18.81 -8.66 5.19
C ASN A 13 18.31 -9.85 6.05
N ILE A 14 17.58 -9.57 7.13
CA ILE A 14 17.01 -10.62 7.98
C ILE A 14 15.99 -11.46 7.20
N VAL A 15 15.10 -10.80 6.44
CA VAL A 15 14.08 -11.45 5.61
C VAL A 15 14.75 -12.24 4.48
N LYS A 16 15.76 -11.65 3.80
CA LYS A 16 16.56 -12.34 2.77
C LYS A 16 17.15 -13.65 3.30
N ARG A 17 17.75 -13.60 4.50
CA ARG A 17 18.31 -14.79 5.12
C ARG A 17 17.26 -15.87 5.34
N VAL A 18 16.13 -15.52 5.95
CA VAL A 18 15.04 -16.48 6.22
C VAL A 18 14.49 -17.08 4.93
N LEU A 19 14.29 -16.26 3.90
CA LEU A 19 13.80 -16.74 2.60
C LEU A 19 14.79 -17.71 1.93
N ASN A 20 16.08 -17.36 1.91
CA ASN A 20 17.11 -18.21 1.32
C ASN A 20 17.28 -19.54 2.08
N GLU A 21 17.29 -19.52 3.42
CA GLU A 21 17.35 -20.74 4.23
C GLU A 21 16.12 -21.62 4.03
N THR A 22 14.93 -21.01 3.93
CA THR A 22 13.68 -21.74 3.68
C THR A 22 13.66 -22.33 2.28
N ALA A 23 14.08 -21.58 1.27
CA ALA A 23 14.18 -22.06 -0.11
C ALA A 23 15.14 -23.28 -0.18
N LYS A 24 16.32 -23.17 0.43
CA LYS A 24 17.29 -24.28 0.51
C LYS A 24 16.69 -25.53 1.18
N LYS A 25 16.02 -25.37 2.33
CA LYS A 25 15.37 -26.49 3.05
C LYS A 25 14.25 -27.16 2.25
N ARG A 26 13.61 -26.40 1.34
CA ARG A 26 12.50 -26.87 0.49
C ARG A 26 12.95 -27.26 -0.91
N GLU A 27 14.25 -27.24 -1.20
CA GLU A 27 14.79 -27.48 -2.56
C GLU A 27 14.11 -26.55 -3.60
N ALA A 28 13.76 -25.35 -3.19
CA ALA A 28 13.12 -24.34 -4.03
C ALA A 28 14.18 -23.42 -4.66
N ILE A 29 13.93 -22.99 -5.89
CA ILE A 29 14.77 -21.98 -6.57
C ILE A 29 14.23 -20.61 -6.22
N ILE A 30 15.10 -19.70 -5.75
CA ILE A 30 14.70 -18.31 -5.47
C ILE A 30 15.36 -17.36 -6.46
N HIS A 31 14.54 -16.49 -7.08
CA HIS A 31 14.98 -15.42 -7.94
C HIS A 31 14.65 -14.06 -7.30
N TRP A 32 15.68 -13.26 -7.11
CA TRP A 32 15.56 -11.88 -6.66
C TRP A 32 15.42 -10.99 -7.88
N VAL A 33 14.45 -10.10 -7.90
CA VAL A 33 14.22 -9.16 -8.99
C VAL A 33 14.40 -7.72 -8.50
N ASP A 34 15.00 -6.90 -9.34
CA ASP A 34 15.07 -5.46 -9.14
C ASP A 34 13.83 -4.78 -9.71
N PRO A 35 13.46 -3.58 -9.23
CA PRO A 35 12.34 -2.82 -9.80
C PRO A 35 12.46 -2.66 -11.30
N LEU A 36 11.34 -2.66 -12.02
CA LEU A 36 11.36 -2.40 -13.46
C LEU A 36 11.89 -0.99 -13.74
N PRO A 37 12.63 -0.79 -14.84
CA PRO A 37 13.06 0.52 -15.28
C PRO A 37 11.88 1.48 -15.51
N ALA A 38 12.14 2.79 -15.43
CA ALA A 38 11.11 3.83 -15.54
C ALA A 38 10.42 3.90 -16.92
N ASP A 39 11.01 3.30 -17.94
CA ASP A 39 10.40 3.18 -19.29
C ASP A 39 9.28 2.13 -19.37
N TRP A 40 9.07 1.36 -18.28
CA TRP A 40 7.91 0.47 -18.19
C TRP A 40 6.71 1.25 -17.68
N GLU A 41 5.72 1.43 -18.52
CA GLU A 41 4.44 2.00 -18.15
C GLU A 41 3.66 1.02 -17.26
N ILE A 42 3.28 1.45 -16.07
CA ILE A 42 2.50 0.68 -15.10
C ILE A 42 1.16 1.36 -14.88
N GLY A 43 0.06 0.64 -15.05
CA GLY A 43 -1.29 1.17 -14.90
C GLY A 43 -1.72 1.44 -13.46
N LEU A 44 -0.84 1.15 -12.48
CA LEU A 44 -1.02 1.43 -11.06
C LEU A 44 -0.07 2.53 -10.62
N SER A 45 -0.58 3.51 -9.88
CA SER A 45 0.21 4.63 -9.36
C SER A 45 1.09 4.23 -8.18
N GLY A 46 2.25 4.88 -8.04
CA GLY A 46 3.18 4.74 -6.93
C GLY A 46 4.46 3.98 -7.28
N SER A 47 5.58 4.45 -6.73
CA SER A 47 6.93 3.91 -7.01
C SER A 47 7.08 2.44 -6.65
N ILE A 48 6.39 1.97 -5.61
CA ILE A 48 6.35 0.56 -5.20
C ILE A 48 5.80 -0.36 -6.31
N GLN A 49 5.04 0.19 -7.27
CA GLN A 49 4.46 -0.63 -8.33
C GLN A 49 5.50 -1.10 -9.34
N GLN A 50 6.65 -0.42 -9.45
CA GLN A 50 7.78 -0.91 -10.26
C GLN A 50 8.36 -2.22 -9.68
N GLU A 51 8.45 -2.34 -8.35
CA GLU A 51 8.83 -3.58 -7.69
C GLU A 51 7.78 -4.68 -7.88
N ASN A 52 6.50 -4.35 -7.65
CA ASN A 52 5.40 -5.31 -7.79
C ASN A 52 5.31 -5.84 -9.23
N ALA A 53 5.47 -4.97 -10.21
CA ALA A 53 5.47 -5.32 -11.62
C ALA A 53 6.69 -6.19 -11.99
N ALA A 54 7.87 -5.93 -11.40
CA ALA A 54 9.03 -6.78 -11.60
C ALA A 54 8.81 -8.21 -11.10
N VAL A 55 8.18 -8.35 -9.91
CA VAL A 55 7.80 -9.66 -9.38
C VAL A 55 6.79 -10.35 -10.31
N ALA A 56 5.75 -9.63 -10.76
CA ALA A 56 4.75 -10.18 -11.69
C ALA A 56 5.40 -10.63 -13.01
N LYS A 57 6.28 -9.80 -13.60
CA LYS A 57 7.05 -10.14 -14.81
C LYS A 57 7.88 -11.41 -14.58
N GLY A 58 8.64 -11.48 -13.49
CA GLY A 58 9.46 -12.65 -13.16
C GLY A 58 8.64 -13.93 -12.99
N VAL A 59 7.44 -13.84 -12.40
CA VAL A 59 6.51 -14.98 -12.31
C VAL A 59 6.08 -15.42 -13.71
N ILE A 60 5.63 -14.49 -14.57
CA ILE A 60 5.21 -14.79 -15.94
C ILE A 60 6.35 -15.44 -16.74
N GLU A 61 7.57 -14.92 -16.61
CA GLU A 61 8.75 -15.48 -17.26
C GLU A 61 9.08 -16.90 -16.78
N SER A 62 8.89 -17.19 -15.50
CA SER A 62 9.08 -18.53 -14.96
C SER A 62 8.06 -19.54 -15.51
N LEU A 63 6.86 -19.08 -15.91
CA LEU A 63 5.82 -19.91 -16.51
C LEU A 63 6.11 -20.29 -17.96
N LYS A 64 6.99 -19.56 -18.67
CA LYS A 64 7.40 -19.94 -20.04
C LYS A 64 7.92 -21.37 -20.13
N ASN A 65 8.53 -21.86 -19.06
CA ASN A 65 9.01 -23.23 -18.96
C ASN A 65 7.88 -24.28 -18.81
N ILE A 66 6.62 -23.83 -18.64
CA ILE A 66 5.44 -24.69 -18.39
C ILE A 66 4.38 -24.49 -19.50
N ARG A 67 4.82 -24.33 -20.77
CA ARG A 67 3.96 -24.19 -21.97
C ARG A 67 3.24 -22.85 -22.16
N TRP A 68 3.57 -21.78 -21.41
CA TRP A 68 3.00 -20.46 -21.64
C TRP A 68 3.97 -19.63 -22.50
N SER A 69 3.55 -19.25 -23.69
CA SER A 69 4.33 -18.37 -24.58
C SER A 69 3.75 -16.95 -24.49
N ILE A 70 4.29 -16.14 -23.57
CA ILE A 70 3.91 -14.73 -23.43
C ILE A 70 5.10 -13.88 -23.85
N THR A 71 4.90 -12.97 -24.82
CA THR A 71 5.94 -12.06 -25.30
C THR A 71 6.17 -10.90 -24.30
N GLU A 72 7.31 -10.24 -24.41
CA GLU A 72 7.58 -9.04 -23.58
C GLU A 72 6.56 -7.94 -23.87
N GLU A 73 6.17 -7.76 -25.11
CA GLU A 73 5.15 -6.77 -25.50
C GLU A 73 3.81 -7.04 -24.81
N GLN A 74 3.38 -8.29 -24.76
CA GLN A 74 2.16 -8.68 -24.03
C GLN A 74 2.28 -8.41 -22.52
N ILE A 75 3.47 -8.60 -21.94
CA ILE A 75 3.71 -8.29 -20.52
C ILE A 75 3.63 -6.76 -20.31
N ARG A 76 4.28 -5.96 -21.16
CA ARG A 76 4.22 -4.49 -21.13
C ARG A 76 2.79 -3.99 -21.21
N GLN A 77 2.03 -4.47 -22.20
CA GLN A 77 0.63 -4.13 -22.36
C GLN A 77 -0.22 -4.53 -21.14
N GLY A 78 -0.03 -5.73 -20.62
CA GLY A 78 -0.76 -6.19 -19.43
C GLY A 78 -0.47 -5.35 -18.18
N LEU A 79 0.78 -4.93 -17.97
CA LEU A 79 1.17 -4.08 -16.87
C LEU A 79 0.65 -2.66 -17.00
N SER A 80 0.64 -2.08 -18.20
CA SER A 80 0.12 -0.72 -18.45
C SER A 80 -1.40 -0.64 -18.32
N LEU A 81 -2.11 -1.73 -18.59
CA LEU A 81 -3.57 -1.82 -18.46
C LEU A 81 -4.02 -2.28 -17.07
N ALA A 82 -3.11 -2.66 -16.18
CA ALA A 82 -3.45 -3.15 -14.86
C ALA A 82 -4.20 -2.10 -14.04
N LYS A 83 -5.33 -2.49 -13.46
CA LYS A 83 -6.14 -1.64 -12.58
C LYS A 83 -6.48 -2.41 -11.31
N TRP A 84 -6.29 -1.77 -10.17
CA TRP A 84 -6.67 -2.35 -8.88
C TRP A 84 -7.27 -1.27 -7.99
N PRO A 85 -8.54 -1.37 -7.62
CA PRO A 85 -9.18 -0.38 -6.76
C PRO A 85 -8.47 -0.24 -5.40
N GLY A 86 -8.37 1.00 -4.90
CA GLY A 86 -7.72 1.28 -3.61
C GLY A 86 -6.20 1.12 -3.63
N ARG A 87 -5.55 1.37 -4.76
CA ARG A 87 -4.09 1.53 -4.88
C ARG A 87 -3.80 2.92 -5.44
N LEU A 88 -3.61 3.90 -4.53
CA LEU A 88 -3.48 5.32 -4.89
C LEU A 88 -4.51 5.75 -5.94
N GLN A 89 -5.72 5.24 -5.78
CA GLN A 89 -6.80 5.46 -6.72
C GLN A 89 -7.32 6.88 -6.61
N GLU A 90 -7.08 7.70 -7.60
CA GLU A 90 -7.70 9.03 -7.71
C GLU A 90 -9.19 8.92 -8.00
N ALA A 91 -9.98 9.72 -7.31
CA ALA A 91 -11.41 9.85 -7.49
C ALA A 91 -11.86 11.28 -7.17
N LYS A 92 -13.14 11.57 -7.42
CA LYS A 92 -13.75 12.85 -7.05
C LYS A 92 -15.04 12.59 -6.28
N TRP A 93 -15.21 13.31 -5.19
CA TRP A 93 -16.46 13.38 -4.46
C TRP A 93 -17.04 14.79 -4.64
N GLU A 94 -18.14 14.93 -5.39
CA GLU A 94 -18.78 16.21 -5.70
C GLU A 94 -17.80 17.32 -6.13
N GLY A 95 -16.83 16.95 -6.96
CA GLY A 95 -15.79 17.85 -7.47
C GLY A 95 -14.54 17.95 -6.59
N MET A 96 -14.59 17.53 -5.33
CA MET A 96 -13.44 17.49 -4.43
C MET A 96 -12.53 16.29 -4.78
N PRO A 97 -11.23 16.48 -5.00
CA PRO A 97 -10.31 15.38 -5.27
C PRO A 97 -10.12 14.53 -4.02
N ILE A 98 -10.19 13.22 -4.18
CA ILE A 98 -9.91 12.24 -3.13
C ILE A 98 -8.99 11.16 -3.67
N VAL A 99 -8.20 10.55 -2.77
CA VAL A 99 -7.36 9.40 -3.08
C VAL A 99 -7.76 8.24 -2.18
N LEU A 100 -7.96 7.07 -2.77
CA LEU A 100 -8.29 5.84 -2.06
C LEU A 100 -7.08 4.91 -2.04
N ASP A 101 -6.69 4.47 -0.86
CA ASP A 101 -5.60 3.51 -0.69
C ASP A 101 -5.90 2.45 0.37
N GLY A 102 -5.41 1.24 0.15
CA GLY A 102 -5.59 0.10 1.03
C GLY A 102 -4.42 -0.13 2.01
N ALA A 103 -3.59 0.86 2.26
CA ALA A 103 -2.50 0.75 3.25
C ALA A 103 -3.07 0.41 4.64
N HIS A 104 -2.60 -0.68 5.22
CA HIS A 104 -3.15 -1.22 6.47
C HIS A 104 -2.09 -1.81 7.40
N ASN A 105 -0.82 -1.52 7.15
CA ASN A 105 0.31 -1.88 8.01
C ASN A 105 1.38 -0.77 7.95
N PRO A 106 2.33 -0.72 8.90
CA PRO A 106 3.32 0.37 8.98
C PRO A 106 4.16 0.54 7.71
N HIS A 107 4.52 -0.55 7.04
CA HIS A 107 5.31 -0.49 5.81
C HIS A 107 4.52 0.17 4.67
N ALA A 108 3.27 -0.27 4.44
CA ALA A 108 2.40 0.33 3.44
C ALA A 108 2.07 1.81 3.77
N ALA A 109 1.87 2.14 5.04
CA ALA A 109 1.67 3.51 5.51
C ALA A 109 2.88 4.39 5.16
N LYS A 110 4.10 3.89 5.38
CA LYS A 110 5.34 4.60 5.01
C LYS A 110 5.45 4.81 3.50
N GLN A 111 5.14 3.81 2.68
CA GLN A 111 5.16 3.96 1.23
C GLN A 111 4.11 4.99 0.76
N LEU A 112 2.89 4.92 1.31
CA LEU A 112 1.83 5.87 1.02
C LEU A 112 2.25 7.31 1.38
N SER A 113 2.90 7.54 2.53
CA SER A 113 3.37 8.87 2.92
C SER A 113 4.42 9.43 1.96
N ILE A 114 5.32 8.59 1.44
CA ILE A 114 6.34 9.01 0.46
C ILE A 114 5.66 9.50 -0.83
N GLU A 115 4.69 8.75 -1.34
CA GLU A 115 3.98 9.10 -2.56
C GLU A 115 3.17 10.40 -2.38
N ILE A 116 2.45 10.52 -1.28
CA ILE A 116 1.62 11.71 -1.01
C ILE A 116 2.48 12.95 -0.79
N ASN A 117 3.61 12.85 -0.12
CA ASN A 117 4.54 13.97 0.07
C ASN A 117 5.14 14.47 -1.26
N ALA A 118 5.19 13.63 -2.28
CA ALA A 118 5.60 14.05 -3.62
C ALA A 118 4.51 14.84 -4.38
N TRP A 119 3.24 14.71 -3.98
CA TRP A 119 2.10 15.35 -4.65
C TRP A 119 1.60 16.62 -3.96
N THR A 120 1.85 16.72 -2.65
CA THR A 120 1.36 17.86 -1.85
C THR A 120 2.46 18.86 -1.59
N GLU A 121 2.14 20.15 -1.67
CA GLU A 121 3.03 21.19 -1.15
C GLU A 121 3.29 20.93 0.33
N GLN A 122 4.52 21.12 0.78
CA GLN A 122 4.95 20.77 2.15
C GLN A 122 4.11 21.46 3.25
N GLU A 123 3.52 22.61 2.96
CA GLU A 123 2.73 23.42 3.90
C GLU A 123 1.23 23.05 3.92
N SER A 124 0.76 22.27 2.95
CA SER A 124 -0.64 21.86 2.87
C SER A 124 -0.92 20.66 3.77
N GLY A 125 -1.88 20.79 4.69
CA GLY A 125 -2.37 19.68 5.51
C GLY A 125 -3.25 18.70 4.69
N ILE A 126 -3.18 17.43 5.04
CA ILE A 126 -4.03 16.38 4.47
C ILE A 126 -5.15 16.06 5.45
N ILE A 127 -6.33 15.84 4.90
CA ILE A 127 -7.44 15.28 5.66
C ILE A 127 -7.52 13.78 5.40
N TRP A 128 -7.17 13.02 6.41
CA TRP A 128 -7.23 11.58 6.39
C TRP A 128 -8.59 11.06 6.86
N ILE A 129 -9.12 10.01 6.23
CA ILE A 129 -10.25 9.24 6.71
C ILE A 129 -9.76 7.80 6.89
N LEU A 130 -9.63 7.36 8.14
CA LEU A 130 -8.91 6.12 8.48
C LEU A 130 -9.85 5.11 9.17
N GLY A 131 -10.05 3.96 8.52
CA GLY A 131 -10.60 2.76 9.13
C GLY A 131 -9.49 1.75 9.38
N ILE A 132 -9.13 1.48 10.63
CA ILE A 132 -8.00 0.61 10.98
C ILE A 132 -8.49 -0.57 11.81
N GLN A 133 -8.26 -1.80 11.31
CA GLN A 133 -8.63 -3.02 12.02
C GLN A 133 -7.89 -3.15 13.35
N LYS A 134 -8.55 -3.71 14.37
CA LYS A 134 -8.05 -3.78 15.75
C LYS A 134 -6.71 -4.52 15.90
N GLN A 135 -6.45 -5.53 15.06
CA GLN A 135 -5.21 -6.31 15.08
C GLN A 135 -4.01 -5.62 14.40
N LYS A 136 -4.20 -4.43 13.81
CA LYS A 136 -3.13 -3.70 13.15
C LYS A 136 -2.39 -2.79 14.13
N ASP A 137 -1.13 -2.57 13.84
CA ASP A 137 -0.24 -1.67 14.60
C ASP A 137 -0.59 -0.20 14.30
N VAL A 138 -1.61 0.30 14.99
CA VAL A 138 -2.15 1.64 14.77
C VAL A 138 -1.14 2.73 15.07
N ALA A 139 -0.31 2.57 16.11
CA ALA A 139 0.67 3.58 16.50
C ALA A 139 1.68 3.83 15.36
N ASN A 140 2.30 2.77 14.84
CA ASN A 140 3.25 2.88 13.75
C ASN A 140 2.59 3.27 12.41
N ILE A 141 1.32 2.94 12.18
CA ILE A 141 0.57 3.43 11.01
C ILE A 141 0.42 4.95 11.09
N LEU A 142 -0.07 5.49 12.21
CA LEU A 142 -0.26 6.94 12.37
C LEU A 142 1.07 7.69 12.31
N HIS A 143 2.10 7.18 12.98
CA HIS A 143 3.44 7.77 12.96
C HIS A 143 4.02 7.90 11.55
N ASN A 144 3.72 6.98 10.65
CA ASN A 144 4.17 7.06 9.26
C ASN A 144 3.30 7.97 8.38
N LEU A 145 2.01 8.15 8.71
CA LEU A 145 1.07 8.87 7.84
C LEU A 145 0.88 10.34 8.23
N ILE A 146 0.69 10.61 9.54
CA ILE A 146 0.18 11.91 10.00
C ILE A 146 1.33 12.87 10.26
N ARG A 147 1.32 14.02 9.56
CA ARG A 147 2.22 15.16 9.75
C ARG A 147 1.57 16.17 10.69
N ASP A 148 2.33 17.12 11.21
CA ASP A 148 1.86 18.12 12.20
C ASP A 148 0.63 18.91 11.76
N GLN A 149 0.54 19.23 10.46
CA GLN A 149 -0.57 20.01 9.88
C GLN A 149 -1.78 19.15 9.45
N ASP A 150 -1.68 17.82 9.53
CA ASP A 150 -2.74 16.94 9.06
C ASP A 150 -3.85 16.77 10.09
N ILE A 151 -5.05 16.43 9.61
CA ILE A 151 -6.20 16.03 10.43
C ILE A 151 -6.63 14.62 10.01
N ALA A 152 -6.92 13.76 10.99
CA ALA A 152 -7.37 12.42 10.71
C ALA A 152 -8.71 12.11 11.38
N TRP A 153 -9.67 11.68 10.58
CA TRP A 153 -10.96 11.17 11.01
C TRP A 153 -10.89 9.66 11.16
N ILE A 154 -11.13 9.18 12.37
CA ILE A 154 -11.21 7.74 12.67
C ILE A 154 -12.65 7.29 12.49
N VAL A 155 -12.87 6.34 11.58
CA VAL A 155 -14.18 5.77 11.25
C VAL A 155 -14.21 4.27 11.52
N PRO A 156 -15.36 3.69 11.90
CA PRO A 156 -15.50 2.25 12.05
C PRO A 156 -15.44 1.55 10.69
N ILE A 157 -14.93 0.31 10.67
CA ILE A 157 -15.00 -0.57 9.51
C ILE A 157 -16.27 -1.42 9.63
N PRO A 158 -17.20 -1.38 8.66
CA PRO A 158 -18.41 -2.17 8.71
C PRO A 158 -18.14 -3.67 8.94
N LYS A 159 -18.85 -4.27 9.90
CA LYS A 159 -18.75 -5.70 10.26
C LYS A 159 -17.36 -6.18 10.72
N GLN A 160 -16.48 -5.27 11.13
CA GLN A 160 -15.15 -5.62 11.65
C GLN A 160 -14.84 -4.86 12.93
N HIS A 161 -14.01 -5.48 13.80
CA HIS A 161 -13.44 -4.80 14.95
C HIS A 161 -12.38 -3.80 14.49
N SER A 162 -12.59 -2.53 14.75
CA SER A 162 -11.68 -1.45 14.39
C SER A 162 -11.27 -0.61 15.61
N TRP A 163 -10.19 0.13 15.47
CA TRP A 163 -9.74 1.08 16.46
C TRP A 163 -10.73 2.27 16.53
N SER A 164 -11.08 2.69 17.76
CA SER A 164 -11.77 3.96 17.98
C SER A 164 -10.78 5.07 18.32
N LYS A 165 -11.17 6.33 18.09
CA LYS A 165 -10.36 7.51 18.47
C LYS A 165 -9.89 7.44 19.92
N ASN A 166 -10.78 7.13 20.89
CA ASN A 166 -10.43 7.11 22.32
C ASN A 166 -9.38 6.03 22.63
N GLN A 167 -9.50 4.86 22.02
CA GLN A 167 -8.52 3.79 22.18
C GLN A 167 -7.15 4.17 21.59
N ILE A 168 -7.14 4.88 20.46
CA ILE A 168 -5.91 5.37 19.85
C ILE A 168 -5.26 6.42 20.75
N LEU A 169 -6.02 7.38 21.27
CA LEU A 169 -5.50 8.43 22.15
C LEU A 169 -4.96 7.90 23.49
N ASN A 170 -5.42 6.72 23.95
CA ASN A 170 -4.82 6.05 25.10
C ASN A 170 -3.43 5.50 24.82
N LEU A 171 -3.10 5.20 23.56
CA LEU A 171 -1.79 4.70 23.13
C LEU A 171 -0.88 5.82 22.63
N CYS A 172 -1.45 6.80 21.94
CA CYS A 172 -0.77 7.85 21.22
C CYS A 172 -1.43 9.21 21.55
N PRO A 173 -1.26 9.72 22.81
CA PRO A 173 -1.90 10.96 23.26
C PRO A 173 -1.45 12.20 22.50
N GLU A 174 -0.30 12.16 21.85
CA GLU A 174 0.27 13.23 21.01
C GLU A 174 -0.65 13.65 19.86
N TYR A 175 -1.48 12.75 19.34
CA TYR A 175 -2.41 13.06 18.24
C TYR A 175 -3.74 13.69 18.69
N LYS A 176 -3.87 14.15 19.94
CA LYS A 176 -5.12 14.64 20.52
C LYS A 176 -5.78 15.78 19.72
N THR A 177 -4.98 16.67 19.18
CA THR A 177 -5.45 17.83 18.39
C THR A 177 -5.80 17.46 16.95
N GLN A 178 -5.19 16.44 16.41
CA GLN A 178 -5.32 16.02 15.01
C GLN A 178 -6.42 14.98 14.79
N LEU A 179 -6.70 14.12 15.80
CA LEU A 179 -7.69 13.06 15.65
C LEU A 179 -9.11 13.56 15.91
N LYS A 180 -9.98 13.29 14.96
CA LYS A 180 -11.44 13.41 15.05
C LYS A 180 -12.10 12.02 14.91
N SER A 181 -13.39 11.91 15.15
CA SER A 181 -14.14 10.67 14.94
C SER A 181 -15.45 10.96 14.22
N ALA A 182 -15.91 10.02 13.41
CA ALA A 182 -17.22 10.03 12.76
C ALA A 182 -17.77 8.61 12.71
N LEU A 183 -19.06 8.48 12.43
CA LEU A 183 -19.75 7.20 12.36
C LEU A 183 -19.54 6.49 11.02
N SER A 184 -19.18 7.24 9.97
CA SER A 184 -18.92 6.67 8.65
C SER A 184 -18.06 7.60 7.79
N VAL A 185 -17.59 7.09 6.66
CA VAL A 185 -16.90 7.88 5.63
C VAL A 185 -17.80 8.96 5.07
N GLU A 186 -19.08 8.61 4.80
CA GLU A 186 -20.07 9.54 4.26
C GLU A 186 -20.29 10.73 5.18
N GLU A 187 -20.34 10.51 6.49
CA GLU A 187 -20.48 11.61 7.47
C GLU A 187 -19.31 12.58 7.36
N VAL A 188 -18.08 12.07 7.26
CA VAL A 188 -16.89 12.93 7.10
C VAL A 188 -16.98 13.71 5.80
N LEU A 189 -17.29 13.06 4.68
CA LEU A 189 -17.41 13.73 3.38
C LEU A 189 -18.46 14.84 3.39
N LEU A 190 -19.60 14.63 4.06
CA LEU A 190 -20.63 15.66 4.23
C LEU A 190 -20.18 16.82 5.12
N ILE A 191 -19.32 16.58 6.11
CA ILE A 191 -18.72 17.64 6.95
C ILE A 191 -17.76 18.49 6.13
N LEU A 192 -16.95 17.85 5.28
CA LEU A 192 -15.93 18.53 4.48
C LEU A 192 -16.50 19.33 3.30
N LYS A 193 -17.75 19.08 2.92
CA LYS A 193 -18.48 19.83 1.87
C LYS A 193 -18.94 21.21 2.31
N LYS A 194 -19.07 21.46 3.61
CA LYS A 194 -19.56 22.73 4.19
C LYS A 194 -18.45 23.77 4.30
#